data_0bde51b2c1578342207a8385e7f4a3dc
#
_entry.id   0bde51b2c1578342207a8385e7f4a3dc
#
_cell.length_a   1.000
_cell.length_b   1.000
_cell.length_c   1.000
_cell.angle_alpha   90.00
_cell.angle_beta   90.00
_cell.angle_gamma   90.00
#
_symmetry.space_group_name_H-M   'P 1'
#
loop_
_entity.id
_entity.type
_entity.pdbx_description
1 polymer ?
#
loop_
_entity_poly.entity_id
_entity_poly.type
_entity_poly.pdbx_seq_one_letter_code
_entity_poly.pdbx_strand_id
1 'polypeptide(L)'
;NIKRVLIAIVICSSNNITLAQNIKMDSISWKQYIRGGLVQVSKDNGVSGYYRINRTSNYNFGDLRLYLYSLKSNSYIFIRYKNSSKYRRYPRLYRFSTIAYQKNKKAGVALRYHFNQGLGFFMIPYKNGHIITEISHAYDMSDYLNNNRKTSYARSGIYWDYDSKFFSSKLEFEYFHQISEEVEENLSRTQIMSELIIPIKNGISASLIYETESYKQLNNNAPNSISFSIGWKGNMKWSF
;
A
#
# COMPACT_ATOMS: atom_id res chain seq x y z
N ASN A 1 18.50 -22.45 -18.34
CA ASN A 1 17.46 -21.53 -18.89
C ASN A 1 17.22 -20.27 -18.07
N ILE A 2 17.66 -20.22 -16.81
CA ILE A 2 17.57 -19.03 -15.94
C ILE A 2 18.47 -17.88 -16.43
N LYS A 3 19.61 -18.17 -17.04
CA LYS A 3 20.53 -17.16 -17.61
C LYS A 3 19.89 -16.34 -18.75
N ARG A 4 18.98 -16.92 -19.53
CA ARG A 4 18.29 -16.21 -20.64
C ARG A 4 17.21 -15.24 -20.14
N VAL A 5 16.58 -15.52 -19.01
CA VAL A 5 15.59 -14.64 -18.37
C VAL A 5 16.27 -13.44 -17.71
N LEU A 6 17.44 -13.64 -17.10
CA LEU A 6 18.23 -12.55 -16.50
C LEU A 6 18.76 -11.57 -17.57
N ILE A 7 19.16 -12.04 -18.73
CA ILE A 7 19.61 -11.20 -19.86
C ILE A 7 18.46 -10.36 -20.43
N ALA A 8 17.24 -10.90 -20.50
CA ALA A 8 16.07 -10.16 -20.95
C ALA A 8 15.69 -9.02 -20.00
N ILE A 9 15.87 -9.19 -18.69
CA ILE A 9 15.60 -8.14 -17.67
C ILE A 9 16.65 -7.02 -17.75
N VAL A 10 17.91 -7.32 -18.06
CA VAL A 10 18.98 -6.32 -18.18
C VAL A 10 18.87 -5.52 -19.49
N ILE A 11 18.40 -6.12 -20.59
CA ILE A 11 18.25 -5.42 -21.87
C ILE A 11 17.07 -4.43 -21.87
N CYS A 12 16.03 -4.65 -21.04
CA CYS A 12 14.93 -3.70 -20.88
C CYS A 12 15.30 -2.43 -20.08
N SER A 13 16.46 -2.40 -19.42
CA SER A 13 16.89 -1.26 -18.58
C SER A 13 17.83 -0.27 -19.29
N SER A 14 18.31 -0.54 -20.51
CA SER A 14 19.40 0.23 -21.15
C SER A 14 19.02 1.13 -22.32
N ASN A 15 17.75 1.29 -22.67
CA ASN A 15 17.34 2.22 -23.74
C ASN A 15 16.93 3.59 -23.19
N ASN A 16 17.89 4.34 -22.65
CA ASN A 16 17.77 5.79 -22.46
C ASN A 16 18.12 6.49 -23.79
N ILE A 17 17.18 6.53 -24.72
CA ILE A 17 17.27 7.47 -25.85
C ILE A 17 16.89 8.85 -25.29
N THR A 18 17.89 9.64 -25.00
CA THR A 18 17.77 11.07 -24.64
C THR A 18 17.33 11.85 -25.87
N LEU A 19 16.02 11.93 -26.11
CA LEU A 19 15.46 13.01 -26.93
C LEU A 19 15.37 14.23 -26.03
N ALA A 20 16.24 15.25 -26.26
CA ALA A 20 16.18 16.55 -25.64
C ALA A 20 14.90 17.27 -26.12
N GLN A 21 13.77 16.96 -25.50
CA GLN A 21 12.56 17.76 -25.57
C GLN A 21 12.58 18.77 -24.44
N ASN A 22 12.16 20.01 -24.68
CA ASN A 22 11.94 21.05 -23.69
C ASN A 22 11.22 20.47 -22.46
N ILE A 23 11.99 20.11 -21.45
CA ILE A 23 11.49 19.53 -20.20
C ILE A 23 10.88 20.68 -19.43
N LYS A 24 9.55 20.83 -19.55
CA LYS A 24 8.77 21.62 -18.59
C LYS A 24 9.16 21.08 -17.21
N MET A 25 9.81 21.92 -16.39
CA MET A 25 10.29 21.49 -15.06
C MET A 25 9.17 20.79 -14.33
N ASP A 26 9.43 19.52 -13.91
CA ASP A 26 8.44 18.69 -13.25
C ASP A 26 8.20 19.26 -11.85
N SER A 27 7.01 19.80 -11.60
CA SER A 27 6.68 20.39 -10.31
C SER A 27 6.56 19.28 -9.26
N ILE A 28 7.55 19.18 -8.38
CA ILE A 28 7.61 18.20 -7.30
C ILE A 28 6.89 18.77 -6.09
N SER A 29 5.91 18.03 -5.58
CA SER A 29 5.19 18.33 -4.35
C SER A 29 5.45 17.23 -3.31
N TRP A 30 5.82 17.65 -2.11
CA TRP A 30 5.96 16.78 -0.95
C TRP A 30 4.86 17.07 0.05
N LYS A 31 4.21 16.02 0.56
CA LYS A 31 3.19 16.12 1.59
C LYS A 31 3.49 15.13 2.70
N GLN A 32 3.24 15.56 3.94
CA GLN A 32 3.32 14.71 5.11
C GLN A 32 1.98 14.65 5.80
N TYR A 33 1.77 13.53 6.50
CA TYR A 33 0.57 13.26 7.24
C TYR A 33 0.93 12.49 8.51
N ILE A 34 0.51 13.00 9.66
CA ILE A 34 0.74 12.40 10.98
C ILE A 34 -0.61 12.25 11.65
N ARG A 35 -0.88 11.12 12.26
CA ARG A 35 -2.06 10.93 13.10
C ARG A 35 -1.77 10.01 14.28
N GLY A 36 -2.55 10.21 15.36
CA GLY A 36 -2.55 9.34 16.52
C GLY A 36 -3.98 9.12 17.00
N GLY A 37 -4.24 7.98 17.61
CA GLY A 37 -5.60 7.66 18.02
C GLY A 37 -5.73 6.34 18.75
N LEU A 38 -6.96 5.88 18.83
CA LEU A 38 -7.34 4.61 19.43
C LEU A 38 -7.54 3.57 18.36
N VAL A 39 -7.18 2.33 18.66
CA VAL A 39 -7.38 1.19 17.77
C VAL A 39 -7.96 0.02 18.54
N GLN A 40 -8.89 -0.67 17.91
CA GLN A 40 -9.39 -1.98 18.34
C GLN A 40 -9.06 -3.01 17.28
N VAL A 41 -8.37 -4.08 17.68
CA VAL A 41 -8.05 -5.22 16.81
C VAL A 41 -8.72 -6.46 17.40
N SER A 42 -9.76 -6.97 16.74
CA SER A 42 -10.64 -8.02 17.28
C SER A 42 -11.22 -7.61 18.65
N LYS A 43 -10.76 -8.18 19.76
CA LYS A 43 -11.18 -7.88 21.14
C LYS A 43 -10.13 -7.10 21.93
N ASP A 44 -9.03 -6.69 21.33
CA ASP A 44 -7.91 -6.04 21.98
C ASP A 44 -7.89 -4.54 21.63
N ASN A 45 -7.80 -3.68 22.63
CA ASN A 45 -7.79 -2.23 22.48
C ASN A 45 -6.39 -1.67 22.72
N GLY A 46 -6.07 -0.59 22.04
CA GLY A 46 -4.78 0.06 22.15
C GLY A 46 -4.74 1.45 21.54
N VAL A 47 -3.53 1.93 21.35
CA VAL A 47 -3.25 3.19 20.70
C VAL A 47 -2.59 2.97 19.33
N SER A 48 -2.86 3.88 18.40
CA SER A 48 -2.32 3.86 17.06
C SER A 48 -1.54 5.11 16.75
N GLY A 49 -0.46 4.95 15.98
CA GLY A 49 0.30 6.02 15.36
C GLY A 49 0.46 5.76 13.87
N TYR A 50 0.40 6.80 13.08
CA TYR A 50 0.57 6.72 11.64
C TYR A 50 1.37 7.90 11.13
N TYR A 51 2.34 7.62 10.28
CA TYR A 51 3.10 8.62 9.56
C TYR A 51 3.16 8.30 8.08
N ARG A 52 2.98 9.30 7.24
CA ARG A 52 3.04 9.16 5.79
C ARG A 52 3.77 10.33 5.18
N ILE A 53 4.68 10.02 4.25
CA ILE A 53 5.29 10.99 3.35
C ILE A 53 4.96 10.58 1.93
N ASN A 54 4.48 11.50 1.12
CA ASN A 54 4.36 11.28 -0.31
C ASN A 54 5.03 12.38 -1.12
N ARG A 55 5.66 11.95 -2.20
CA ARG A 55 6.24 12.76 -3.25
C ARG A 55 5.42 12.56 -4.51
N THR A 56 4.94 13.65 -5.08
CA THR A 56 4.15 13.62 -6.31
C THR A 56 4.81 14.52 -7.33
N SER A 57 4.97 14.02 -8.55
CA SER A 57 5.31 14.79 -9.73
C SER A 57 4.33 14.47 -10.86
N ASN A 58 4.50 15.05 -12.05
CA ASN A 58 3.59 14.80 -13.18
C ASN A 58 3.53 13.31 -13.56
N TYR A 59 4.65 12.60 -13.47
CA TYR A 59 4.77 11.21 -13.91
C TYR A 59 5.12 10.22 -12.80
N ASN A 60 5.67 10.69 -11.67
CA ASN A 60 6.16 9.83 -10.60
C ASN A 60 5.43 10.10 -9.29
N PHE A 61 5.16 9.04 -8.57
CA PHE A 61 4.57 9.08 -7.24
C PHE A 61 5.34 8.14 -6.32
N GLY A 62 5.82 8.68 -5.18
CA GLY A 62 6.44 7.92 -4.09
C GLY A 62 5.60 8.06 -2.82
N ASP A 63 5.40 6.97 -2.10
CA ASP A 63 4.55 6.91 -0.91
C ASP A 63 5.20 6.02 0.16
N LEU A 64 5.63 6.63 1.25
CA LEU A 64 6.14 5.95 2.43
C LEU A 64 5.10 6.02 3.54
N ARG A 65 4.71 4.88 4.11
CA ARG A 65 3.76 4.78 5.22
C ARG A 65 4.37 3.98 6.36
N LEU A 66 4.13 4.45 7.57
CA LEU A 66 4.47 3.79 8.83
C LEU A 66 3.21 3.72 9.68
N TYR A 67 2.82 2.51 10.10
CA TYR A 67 1.75 2.25 11.06
C TYR A 67 2.35 1.59 12.29
N LEU A 68 1.93 2.07 13.45
CA LEU A 68 2.33 1.56 14.75
C LEU A 68 1.07 1.35 15.59
N TYR A 69 0.83 0.13 16.07
CA TYR A 69 -0.21 -0.16 17.04
C TYR A 69 0.44 -0.73 18.30
N SER A 70 0.06 -0.19 19.45
CA SER A 70 0.40 -0.71 20.77
C SER A 70 -0.88 -1.20 21.43
N LEU A 71 -1.07 -2.51 21.46
CA LEU A 71 -2.21 -3.20 22.03
C LEU A 71 -1.82 -3.73 23.40
N LYS A 72 -2.81 -4.07 24.25
CA LYS A 72 -2.55 -4.64 25.59
C LYS A 72 -1.70 -5.91 25.54
N SER A 73 -1.95 -6.78 24.57
CA SER A 73 -1.26 -8.08 24.45
C SER A 73 -0.13 -8.10 23.42
N ASN A 74 -0.12 -7.16 22.45
CA ASN A 74 0.80 -7.21 21.32
C ASN A 74 1.07 -5.83 20.72
N SER A 75 2.13 -5.77 19.90
CA SER A 75 2.43 -4.60 19.05
C SER A 75 2.36 -4.99 17.58
N TYR A 76 1.96 -4.05 16.76
CA TYR A 76 1.94 -4.15 15.31
C TYR A 76 2.78 -3.03 14.72
N ILE A 77 3.64 -3.37 13.77
CA ILE A 77 4.45 -2.43 13.00
C ILE A 77 4.26 -2.77 11.53
N PHE A 78 3.95 -1.78 10.73
CA PHE A 78 3.88 -1.91 9.29
C PHE A 78 4.57 -0.73 8.63
N ILE A 79 5.54 -1.00 7.77
CA ILE A 79 6.25 -0.03 6.96
C ILE A 79 6.03 -0.40 5.51
N ARG A 80 5.60 0.55 4.68
CA ARG A 80 5.38 0.33 3.25
C ARG A 80 5.96 1.48 2.45
N TYR A 81 6.74 1.17 1.45
CA TYR A 81 7.16 2.10 0.42
C TYR A 81 6.63 1.65 -0.94
N LYS A 82 5.89 2.53 -1.62
CA LYS A 82 5.40 2.33 -2.98
C LYS A 82 5.97 3.41 -3.88
N ASN A 83 6.55 3.02 -4.99
CA ASN A 83 6.95 3.92 -6.07
C ASN A 83 6.17 3.56 -7.33
N SER A 84 5.69 4.57 -8.05
CA SER A 84 4.98 4.37 -9.31
C SER A 84 5.37 5.41 -10.35
N SER A 85 5.35 5.01 -11.62
CA SER A 85 5.71 5.85 -12.75
C SER A 85 4.72 5.66 -13.89
N LYS A 86 4.08 6.75 -14.34
CA LYS A 86 3.17 6.76 -15.48
C LYS A 86 3.94 6.65 -16.79
N TYR A 87 3.36 5.96 -17.75
CA TYR A 87 3.88 5.96 -19.11
C TYR A 87 3.51 7.27 -19.81
N ARG A 88 4.50 7.94 -20.40
CA ARG A 88 4.26 9.23 -21.08
C ARG A 88 3.25 9.13 -22.23
N ARG A 89 3.34 8.04 -23.02
CA ARG A 89 2.45 7.79 -24.15
C ARG A 89 1.04 7.34 -23.72
N TYR A 90 0.92 6.73 -22.55
CA TYR A 90 -0.34 6.18 -22.00
C TYR A 90 -0.53 6.67 -20.57
N PRO A 91 -1.00 7.92 -20.34
CA PRO A 91 -1.02 8.54 -19.02
C PRO A 91 -1.96 7.88 -18.01
N ARG A 92 -2.87 7.01 -18.48
CA ARG A 92 -3.71 6.18 -17.60
C ARG A 92 -3.02 4.91 -17.12
N LEU A 93 -1.93 4.48 -17.80
CA LEU A 93 -1.16 3.30 -17.43
C LEU A 93 0.08 3.71 -16.63
N TYR A 94 0.37 2.98 -15.58
CA TYR A 94 1.59 3.15 -14.80
C TYR A 94 2.17 1.81 -14.36
N ARG A 95 3.47 1.77 -14.15
CA ARG A 95 4.17 0.69 -13.44
C ARG A 95 4.36 1.07 -11.99
N PHE A 96 4.40 0.07 -11.12
CA PHE A 96 4.69 0.30 -9.71
C PHE A 96 5.51 -0.82 -9.11
N SER A 97 6.20 -0.48 -8.00
CA SER A 97 6.86 -1.42 -7.11
C SER A 97 6.51 -1.05 -5.68
N THR A 98 6.28 -2.05 -4.86
CA THR A 98 5.99 -1.88 -3.43
C THR A 98 6.91 -2.81 -2.64
N ILE A 99 7.47 -2.29 -1.56
CA ILE A 99 8.18 -3.06 -0.55
C ILE A 99 7.48 -2.79 0.77
N ALA A 100 7.17 -3.83 1.53
CA ALA A 100 6.59 -3.67 2.85
C ALA A 100 7.25 -4.61 3.86
N TYR A 101 7.29 -4.15 5.09
CA TYR A 101 7.67 -4.87 6.28
C TYR A 101 6.50 -4.87 7.25
N GLN A 102 6.16 -6.03 7.77
CA GLN A 102 5.07 -6.19 8.72
C GLN A 102 5.50 -7.09 9.87
N LYS A 103 5.18 -6.64 11.08
CA LYS A 103 5.28 -7.46 12.29
C LYS A 103 3.92 -7.47 12.97
N ASN A 104 3.31 -8.66 13.08
CA ASN A 104 1.97 -8.82 13.65
C ASN A 104 1.87 -10.18 14.37
N LYS A 105 2.30 -10.23 15.62
CA LYS A 105 2.28 -11.47 16.41
C LYS A 105 0.88 -12.06 16.58
N LYS A 106 -0.17 -11.24 16.56
CA LYS A 106 -1.54 -11.70 16.80
C LYS A 106 -2.15 -12.44 15.61
N ALA A 107 -1.70 -12.12 14.38
CA ALA A 107 -2.12 -12.82 13.17
C ALA A 107 -1.29 -14.09 12.87
N GLY A 108 -0.46 -14.55 13.82
CA GLY A 108 0.45 -15.67 13.59
C GLY A 108 1.63 -15.34 12.69
N VAL A 109 1.80 -14.06 12.34
CA VAL A 109 2.89 -13.55 11.49
C VAL A 109 3.83 -12.75 12.39
N ALA A 110 4.89 -13.37 12.91
CA ALA A 110 5.86 -12.61 13.70
C ALA A 110 6.61 -11.61 12.79
N LEU A 111 6.85 -12.00 11.54
CA LEU A 111 7.57 -11.18 10.56
C LEU A 111 7.10 -11.48 9.13
N ARG A 112 6.85 -10.44 8.33
CA ARG A 112 6.59 -10.56 6.88
C ARG A 112 7.34 -9.48 6.12
N TYR A 113 8.14 -9.88 5.15
CA TYR A 113 8.63 -9.03 4.09
C TYR A 113 7.79 -9.27 2.84
N HIS A 114 7.27 -8.21 2.27
CA HIS A 114 6.43 -8.25 1.08
C HIS A 114 7.08 -7.41 -0.01
N PHE A 115 7.22 -7.99 -1.19
CA PHE A 115 7.62 -7.30 -2.42
C PHE A 115 6.54 -7.49 -3.47
N ASN A 116 6.24 -6.43 -4.21
CA ASN A 116 5.18 -6.45 -5.21
C ASN A 116 5.56 -5.54 -6.37
N GLN A 117 5.42 -6.03 -7.61
CA GLN A 117 5.70 -5.29 -8.83
C GLN A 117 4.64 -5.57 -9.89
N GLY A 118 4.14 -4.51 -10.54
CA GLY A 118 3.07 -4.68 -11.50
C GLY A 118 2.72 -3.42 -12.29
N LEU A 119 1.55 -3.49 -12.89
CA LEU A 119 0.93 -2.44 -13.69
C LEU A 119 -0.37 -1.99 -13.04
N GLY A 120 -0.64 -0.70 -13.14
CA GLY A 120 -1.89 -0.12 -12.70
C GLY A 120 -2.53 0.72 -13.81
N PHE A 121 -3.85 0.80 -13.78
CA PHE A 121 -4.64 1.52 -14.76
C PHE A 121 -5.69 2.39 -14.10
N PHE A 122 -5.72 3.68 -14.46
CA PHE A 122 -6.78 4.61 -14.07
C PHE A 122 -8.02 4.34 -14.92
N MET A 123 -8.98 3.60 -14.35
CA MET A 123 -10.21 3.20 -15.05
C MET A 123 -11.13 4.39 -15.30
N ILE A 124 -11.53 5.04 -14.23
CA ILE A 124 -12.57 6.08 -14.26
C ILE A 124 -12.06 7.28 -13.46
N PRO A 125 -11.60 8.36 -14.15
CA PRO A 125 -11.42 9.65 -13.51
C PRO A 125 -12.78 10.35 -13.41
N TYR A 126 -13.09 10.93 -12.25
CA TYR A 126 -14.26 11.79 -12.06
C TYR A 126 -13.85 13.03 -11.27
N LYS A 127 -14.74 14.03 -11.21
CA LYS A 127 -14.42 15.36 -10.67
C LYS A 127 -13.77 15.33 -9.28
N ASN A 128 -14.21 14.40 -8.42
CA ASN A 128 -13.82 14.35 -7.02
C ASN A 128 -13.05 13.06 -6.66
N GLY A 129 -12.49 12.36 -7.65
CA GLY A 129 -11.73 11.16 -7.35
C GLY A 129 -11.47 10.28 -8.56
N HIS A 130 -11.13 9.02 -8.30
CA HIS A 130 -10.79 8.07 -9.35
C HIS A 130 -10.96 6.62 -8.87
N ILE A 131 -11.11 5.73 -9.84
CA ILE A 131 -11.01 4.28 -9.64
C ILE A 131 -9.77 3.79 -10.37
N ILE A 132 -8.95 3.01 -9.65
CA ILE A 132 -7.72 2.41 -10.17
C ILE A 132 -7.83 0.90 -10.03
N THR A 133 -7.31 0.17 -11.02
CA THR A 133 -7.04 -1.26 -10.91
C THR A 133 -5.55 -1.53 -11.02
N GLU A 134 -5.08 -2.53 -10.29
CA GLU A 134 -3.70 -3.01 -10.33
C GLU A 134 -3.66 -4.52 -10.53
N ILE A 135 -2.70 -4.99 -11.32
CA ILE A 135 -2.32 -6.39 -11.44
C ILE A 135 -0.81 -6.50 -11.22
N SER A 136 -0.38 -7.54 -10.53
CA SER A 136 1.02 -7.65 -10.16
C SER A 136 1.43 -9.06 -9.76
N HIS A 137 2.73 -9.30 -9.77
CA HIS A 137 3.35 -10.40 -9.07
C HIS A 137 3.79 -9.91 -7.69
N ALA A 138 3.38 -10.63 -6.66
CA ALA A 138 3.76 -10.36 -5.27
C ALA A 138 4.54 -11.55 -4.70
N TYR A 139 5.46 -11.26 -3.80
CA TYR A 139 6.31 -12.24 -3.14
C TYR A 139 6.41 -11.92 -1.67
N ASP A 140 6.09 -12.90 -0.83
CA ASP A 140 6.19 -12.82 0.63
C ASP A 140 7.32 -13.72 1.14
N MET A 141 8.09 -13.21 2.08
CA MET A 141 8.91 -13.99 3.00
C MET A 141 8.33 -13.78 4.39
N SER A 142 7.82 -14.82 5.01
CA SER A 142 7.19 -14.73 6.33
C SER A 142 7.57 -15.93 7.20
N ASP A 143 7.56 -15.73 8.51
CA ASP A 143 7.65 -16.75 9.53
C ASP A 143 6.27 -17.18 10.05
N TYR A 144 5.33 -17.34 9.14
CA TYR A 144 3.97 -17.73 9.45
C TYR A 144 3.93 -19.08 10.18
N LEU A 145 3.28 -19.12 11.34
CA LEU A 145 3.19 -20.30 12.22
C LEU A 145 4.56 -20.94 12.58
N ASN A 146 5.59 -20.11 12.81
CA ASN A 146 6.97 -20.52 13.13
C ASN A 146 7.73 -21.22 11.99
N ASN A 147 7.21 -21.20 10.77
CA ASN A 147 7.86 -21.73 9.59
C ASN A 147 8.26 -20.61 8.63
N ASN A 148 9.54 -20.59 8.24
CA ASN A 148 10.02 -19.65 7.23
C ASN A 148 9.44 -20.02 5.87
N ARG A 149 8.44 -19.24 5.41
CA ARG A 149 7.74 -19.46 4.15
C ARG A 149 8.08 -18.41 3.13
N LYS A 150 8.24 -18.88 1.89
CA LYS A 150 8.43 -18.04 0.70
C LYS A 150 7.27 -18.33 -0.24
N THR A 151 6.41 -17.34 -0.47
CA THR A 151 5.18 -17.52 -1.22
C THR A 151 5.08 -16.49 -2.33
N SER A 152 4.76 -16.94 -3.53
CA SER A 152 4.49 -16.08 -4.69
C SER A 152 2.99 -16.01 -4.96
N TYR A 153 2.52 -14.82 -5.36
CA TYR A 153 1.11 -14.56 -5.65
C TYR A 153 0.94 -13.83 -6.98
N ALA A 154 -0.14 -14.16 -7.69
CA ALA A 154 -0.79 -13.25 -8.60
C ALA A 154 -1.70 -12.34 -7.78
N ARG A 155 -1.46 -11.02 -7.81
CA ARG A 155 -2.25 -10.04 -7.07
C ARG A 155 -3.07 -9.19 -8.02
N SER A 156 -4.33 -8.96 -7.66
CA SER A 156 -5.21 -7.97 -8.25
C SER A 156 -5.71 -7.00 -7.18
N GLY A 157 -5.93 -5.75 -7.54
CA GLY A 157 -6.44 -4.74 -6.63
C GLY A 157 -7.37 -3.75 -7.33
N ILE A 158 -8.36 -3.27 -6.58
CA ILE A 158 -9.26 -2.18 -6.97
C ILE A 158 -9.20 -1.13 -5.86
N TYR A 159 -8.99 0.11 -6.26
CA TYR A 159 -8.84 1.25 -5.36
C TYR A 159 -9.81 2.34 -5.78
N TRP A 160 -10.58 2.80 -4.84
CA TRP A 160 -11.50 3.91 -5.03
C TRP A 160 -11.15 5.03 -4.06
N ASP A 161 -10.93 6.22 -4.62
CA ASP A 161 -10.69 7.46 -3.87
C ASP A 161 -11.80 8.46 -4.21
N TYR A 162 -12.33 9.10 -3.17
CA TYR A 162 -13.31 10.19 -3.28
C TYR A 162 -12.91 11.34 -2.36
N ASP A 163 -12.83 12.55 -2.91
CA ASP A 163 -12.50 13.77 -2.17
C ASP A 163 -13.60 14.81 -2.35
N SER A 164 -14.22 15.25 -1.26
CA SER A 164 -15.15 16.37 -1.22
C SER A 164 -14.67 17.45 -0.27
N LYS A 165 -15.39 18.56 -0.19
CA LYS A 165 -15.11 19.63 0.79
C LYS A 165 -15.37 19.17 2.24
N PHE A 166 -16.26 18.21 2.44
CA PHE A 166 -16.73 17.78 3.75
C PHE A 166 -16.03 16.52 4.24
N PHE A 167 -15.65 15.62 3.34
CA PHE A 167 -14.98 14.39 3.69
C PHE A 167 -14.19 13.83 2.51
N SER A 168 -13.20 13.00 2.82
CA SER A 168 -12.50 12.13 1.85
C SER A 168 -12.74 10.68 2.24
N SER A 169 -12.93 9.82 1.26
CA SER A 169 -13.12 8.38 1.47
C SER A 169 -12.21 7.59 0.56
N LYS A 170 -11.68 6.47 1.08
CA LYS A 170 -10.89 5.51 0.34
C LYS A 170 -11.38 4.11 0.58
N LEU A 171 -11.40 3.31 -0.46
CA LEU A 171 -11.64 1.88 -0.39
C LEU A 171 -10.54 1.17 -1.19
N GLU A 172 -9.85 0.26 -0.53
CA GLU A 172 -8.84 -0.60 -1.13
C GLU A 172 -9.31 -2.05 -0.99
N PHE A 173 -9.42 -2.76 -2.11
CA PHE A 173 -9.71 -4.19 -2.17
C PHE A 173 -8.57 -4.86 -2.90
N GLU A 174 -7.92 -5.83 -2.26
CA GLU A 174 -6.81 -6.59 -2.82
C GLU A 174 -7.07 -8.09 -2.68
N TYR A 175 -6.79 -8.83 -3.74
CA TYR A 175 -6.84 -10.29 -3.74
C TYR A 175 -5.49 -10.86 -4.15
N PHE A 176 -4.97 -11.76 -3.33
CA PHE A 176 -3.72 -12.47 -3.54
C PHE A 176 -4.01 -13.94 -3.80
N HIS A 177 -3.78 -14.38 -5.01
CA HIS A 177 -3.89 -15.79 -5.41
C HIS A 177 -2.51 -16.42 -5.35
N GLN A 178 -2.31 -17.44 -4.49
CA GLN A 178 -1.05 -18.16 -4.40
C GLN A 178 -0.78 -18.91 -5.70
N ILE A 179 0.42 -18.70 -6.27
CA ILE A 179 0.90 -19.36 -7.50
C ILE A 179 2.13 -20.24 -7.24
N SER A 180 2.76 -20.13 -6.07
CA SER A 180 3.78 -21.08 -5.63
C SER A 180 3.14 -22.35 -5.12
N GLU A 181 3.94 -23.42 -5.02
CA GLU A 181 3.53 -24.69 -4.44
C GLU A 181 2.94 -24.52 -3.03
N GLU A 182 1.86 -25.23 -2.74
CA GLU A 182 1.23 -25.28 -1.43
C GLU A 182 1.95 -26.36 -0.59
N VAL A 183 2.65 -25.91 0.46
CA VAL A 183 3.41 -26.85 1.31
C VAL A 183 2.54 -27.49 2.41
N GLU A 184 1.66 -26.70 3.03
CA GLU A 184 0.74 -27.16 4.08
C GLU A 184 -0.66 -26.56 3.90
N GLU A 185 -0.73 -25.24 3.63
CA GLU A 185 -1.98 -24.49 3.51
C GLU A 185 -1.91 -23.51 2.35
N ASN A 186 -3.06 -23.28 1.73
CA ASN A 186 -3.20 -22.23 0.72
C ASN A 186 -3.25 -20.87 1.40
N LEU A 187 -2.24 -20.04 1.15
CA LEU A 187 -2.09 -18.70 1.70
C LEU A 187 -2.76 -17.61 0.84
N SER A 188 -3.63 -17.99 -0.11
CA SER A 188 -4.46 -17.04 -0.85
C SER A 188 -5.33 -16.24 0.11
N ARG A 189 -5.37 -14.91 -0.07
CA ARG A 189 -6.05 -14.01 0.86
C ARG A 189 -6.70 -12.82 0.18
N THR A 190 -7.69 -12.27 0.86
CA THR A 190 -8.33 -11.00 0.54
C THR A 190 -7.97 -9.98 1.61
N GLN A 191 -7.65 -8.77 1.19
CA GLN A 191 -7.43 -7.63 2.07
C GLN A 191 -8.40 -6.51 1.69
N ILE A 192 -9.05 -5.92 2.69
CA ILE A 192 -9.97 -4.79 2.51
C ILE A 192 -9.56 -3.70 3.49
N MET A 193 -9.41 -2.48 3.00
CA MET A 193 -9.22 -1.29 3.81
C MET A 193 -10.24 -0.24 3.39
N SER A 194 -10.91 0.36 4.36
CA SER A 194 -11.80 1.50 4.19
C SER A 194 -11.35 2.63 5.11
N GLU A 195 -11.22 3.83 4.58
CA GLU A 195 -10.82 5.02 5.33
C GLU A 195 -11.79 6.16 5.04
N LEU A 196 -12.33 6.76 6.10
CA LEU A 196 -13.10 8.00 6.07
C LEU A 196 -12.33 9.09 6.79
N ILE A 197 -12.10 10.23 6.13
CA ILE A 197 -11.38 11.38 6.68
C ILE A 197 -12.33 12.59 6.67
N ILE A 198 -12.51 13.22 7.82
CA ILE A 198 -13.31 14.42 8.00
C ILE A 198 -12.37 15.58 8.31
N PRO A 199 -12.19 16.55 7.40
CA PRO A 199 -11.38 17.74 7.65
C PRO A 199 -12.05 18.62 8.71
N ILE A 200 -11.26 19.11 9.67
CA ILE A 200 -11.74 19.99 10.73
C ILE A 200 -11.30 21.43 10.41
N LYS A 201 -10.04 21.75 10.59
CA LYS A 201 -9.48 23.10 10.34
C LYS A 201 -7.94 23.03 10.28
N ASN A 202 -7.32 23.92 9.50
CA ASN A 202 -5.85 24.11 9.48
C ASN A 202 -5.05 22.82 9.24
N GLY A 203 -5.53 21.95 8.35
CA GLY A 203 -4.88 20.67 8.05
C GLY A 203 -5.16 19.56 9.07
N ILE A 204 -5.89 19.85 10.15
CA ILE A 204 -6.34 18.87 11.14
C ILE A 204 -7.57 18.12 10.59
N SER A 205 -7.61 16.82 10.80
CA SER A 205 -8.72 15.95 10.40
C SER A 205 -8.94 14.83 11.41
N ALA A 206 -10.19 14.38 11.52
CA ALA A 206 -10.53 13.11 12.16
C ALA A 206 -10.58 12.02 11.12
N SER A 207 -10.18 10.81 11.44
CA SER A 207 -10.26 9.66 10.53
C SER A 207 -10.75 8.41 11.23
N LEU A 208 -11.57 7.64 10.50
CA LEU A 208 -12.03 6.30 10.86
C LEU A 208 -11.50 5.34 9.81
N ILE A 209 -10.85 4.26 10.26
CA ILE A 209 -10.28 3.26 9.37
C ILE A 209 -10.76 1.89 9.82
N TYR A 210 -11.14 1.09 8.83
CA TYR A 210 -11.43 -0.33 8.97
C TYR A 210 -10.50 -1.13 8.06
N GLU A 211 -9.86 -2.15 8.62
CA GLU A 211 -9.00 -3.07 7.88
C GLU A 211 -9.33 -4.51 8.24
N THR A 212 -9.31 -5.39 7.26
CA THR A 212 -9.44 -6.83 7.44
C THR A 212 -8.60 -7.59 6.45
N GLU A 213 -8.04 -8.72 6.88
CA GLU A 213 -7.31 -9.68 6.05
C GLU A 213 -7.88 -11.07 6.29
N SER A 214 -8.38 -11.73 5.24
CA SER A 214 -9.01 -13.05 5.30
C SER A 214 -8.27 -14.04 4.41
N TYR A 215 -7.86 -15.17 4.97
CA TYR A 215 -7.24 -16.29 4.25
C TYR A 215 -8.27 -17.32 3.83
N LYS A 216 -8.11 -17.92 2.64
CA LYS A 216 -9.08 -18.84 2.04
C LYS A 216 -9.29 -20.12 2.87
N GLN A 217 -8.24 -20.64 3.50
CA GLN A 217 -8.28 -21.93 4.24
C GLN A 217 -8.29 -21.78 5.76
N LEU A 218 -7.96 -20.60 6.30
CA LEU A 218 -8.01 -20.38 7.72
C LEU A 218 -9.44 -20.06 8.14
N ASN A 219 -10.11 -21.04 8.76
CA ASN A 219 -11.43 -20.87 9.40
C ASN A 219 -11.41 -19.92 10.61
N ASN A 220 -10.27 -19.34 10.94
CA ASN A 220 -10.14 -18.35 11.99
C ASN A 220 -10.55 -16.98 11.44
N ASN A 221 -11.50 -16.37 12.14
CA ASN A 221 -11.93 -14.99 11.87
C ASN A 221 -10.70 -14.10 11.67
N ALA A 222 -10.56 -13.58 10.45
CA ALA A 222 -9.51 -12.64 10.13
C ALA A 222 -9.47 -11.51 11.17
N PRO A 223 -8.29 -11.05 11.58
CA PRO A 223 -8.21 -9.95 12.52
C PRO A 223 -8.77 -8.69 11.87
N ASN A 224 -9.94 -8.27 12.31
CA ASN A 224 -10.50 -6.99 11.93
C ASN A 224 -9.92 -5.91 12.82
N SER A 225 -9.53 -4.78 12.24
CA SER A 225 -9.13 -3.60 12.99
C SER A 225 -10.03 -2.41 12.68
N ILE A 226 -10.40 -1.68 13.70
CA ILE A 226 -11.08 -0.39 13.61
C ILE A 226 -10.22 0.60 14.36
N SER A 227 -9.85 1.71 13.71
CA SER A 227 -9.12 2.79 14.36
C SER A 227 -9.80 4.13 14.16
N PHE A 228 -9.87 4.90 15.25
CA PHE A 228 -10.27 6.31 15.24
C PHE A 228 -9.06 7.15 15.60
N SER A 229 -8.76 8.16 14.77
CA SER A 229 -7.57 8.99 14.98
C SER A 229 -7.80 10.45 14.59
N ILE A 230 -7.01 11.33 15.20
CA ILE A 230 -6.88 12.72 14.82
C ILE A 230 -5.51 12.89 14.20
N GLY A 231 -5.45 13.62 13.09
CA GLY A 231 -4.23 13.81 12.33
C GLY A 231 -4.08 15.22 11.79
N TRP A 232 -2.88 15.50 11.34
CA TRP A 232 -2.52 16.72 10.66
C TRP A 232 -1.86 16.41 9.33
N LYS A 233 -2.22 17.16 8.29
CA LYS A 233 -1.67 17.09 6.93
C LYS A 233 -1.06 18.43 6.56
N GLY A 234 0.16 18.43 6.09
CA GLY A 234 0.86 19.63 5.66
C GLY A 234 1.77 19.42 4.45
N ASN A 235 2.12 20.52 3.80
CA ASN A 235 3.14 20.51 2.76
C ASN A 235 4.52 20.51 3.41
N MET A 236 5.44 19.72 2.88
CA MET A 236 6.83 19.71 3.25
C MET A 236 7.61 20.59 2.28
N LYS A 237 8.22 21.66 2.77
CA LYS A 237 9.15 22.47 1.96
C LYS A 237 10.55 21.91 2.20
N TRP A 238 11.08 21.18 1.23
CA TRP A 238 12.50 20.83 1.17
C TRP A 238 13.18 21.85 0.29
N SER A 239 14.00 22.70 0.89
CA SER A 239 14.99 23.54 0.16
C SER A 239 16.32 22.80 0.27
N PHE A 240 16.70 22.11 -0.80
CA PHE A 240 18.09 21.68 -1.00
C PHE A 240 18.77 22.67 -1.92
#